data_4c1cca95dc0b698dd39b1d4ea7244d8b
#
_entry.id   4c1cca95dc0b698dd39b1d4ea7244d8b
#
_cell.length_a   1.000
_cell.length_b   1.000
_cell.length_c   1.000
_cell.angle_alpha   90.00
_cell.angle_beta   90.00
_cell.angle_gamma   90.00
#
_symmetry.space_group_name_H-M   'P 1'
#
loop_
_entity.id
_entity.type
_entity.pdbx_description
1 polymer ?
#
loop_
_entity_poly.entity_id
_entity_poly.type
_entity_poly.pdbx_seq_one_letter_code
_entity_poly.pdbx_strand_id
1 'polypeptide(L)'
;MRTMKLAPSVFGAGIGNLSKQLKILEENNVELLHVDVMDGHFVEKMAFGPDHIKMLKELTTIPLDVHLMIEKPERKLDTIIDAGADIITIHQESTTRLYSCIEKIKSHGVKAGVVLSPATNEDTLKYVLDKIDMILLMTINPGEAGPGFHEELLTKIKNVRELIGDRDIDLEVDGGIDNTNIAKCKEAGVNVFVSGGYVFKGDIAEKIKTLREALK
;
A
#
# COMPACT_ATOMS: atom_id res chain seq x y z
N MET A 1 -8.22 -9.65 17.57
CA MET A 1 -8.12 -8.32 16.88
C MET A 1 -6.90 -8.36 15.97
N ARG A 2 -6.99 -7.81 14.75
CA ARG A 2 -5.83 -7.68 13.85
C ARG A 2 -4.92 -6.57 14.34
N THR A 3 -3.60 -6.72 14.14
CA THR A 3 -2.62 -5.66 14.44
C THR A 3 -2.80 -4.49 13.49
N MET A 4 -2.90 -3.27 14.02
CA MET A 4 -2.92 -2.05 13.21
C MET A 4 -1.50 -1.73 12.76
N LYS A 5 -1.31 -1.45 11.48
CA LYS A 5 -0.02 -1.17 10.85
C LYS A 5 -0.05 0.19 10.15
N LEU A 6 0.97 0.98 10.35
CA LEU A 6 1.22 2.19 9.56
C LEU A 6 2.19 1.86 8.43
N ALA A 7 1.89 2.36 7.24
CA ALA A 7 2.69 2.19 6.03
C ALA A 7 2.96 3.57 5.38
N PRO A 8 3.89 4.38 5.91
CA PRO A 8 4.23 5.65 5.29
C PRO A 8 4.71 5.47 3.86
N SER A 9 4.07 6.20 2.90
CA SER A 9 4.51 6.15 1.50
C SER A 9 5.72 7.05 1.27
N VAL A 10 6.82 6.46 0.83
CA VAL A 10 8.06 7.19 0.48
C VAL A 10 7.89 8.17 -0.68
N PHE A 11 6.78 8.10 -1.41
CA PHE A 11 6.42 9.11 -2.40
C PHE A 11 6.23 10.49 -1.79
N GLY A 12 5.85 10.58 -0.50
CA GLY A 12 5.78 11.82 0.27
C GLY A 12 7.12 12.28 0.83
N ALA A 13 8.16 11.44 0.79
CA ALA A 13 9.46 11.72 1.37
C ALA A 13 10.30 12.68 0.51
N GLY A 14 11.16 13.45 1.15
CA GLY A 14 12.15 14.28 0.46
C GLY A 14 13.37 13.46 0.07
N ILE A 15 13.65 13.31 -1.23
CA ILE A 15 14.77 12.49 -1.73
C ILE A 15 16.11 12.87 -1.06
N GLY A 16 16.38 14.15 -0.87
CA GLY A 16 17.63 14.63 -0.25
C GLY A 16 17.81 14.28 1.23
N ASN A 17 16.73 13.85 1.91
CA ASN A 17 16.73 13.51 3.34
C ASN A 17 16.23 12.08 3.62
N LEU A 18 16.07 11.27 2.58
CA LEU A 18 15.42 9.97 2.68
C LEU A 18 16.02 9.08 3.77
N SER A 19 17.33 8.92 3.81
CA SER A 19 18.01 8.10 4.82
C SER A 19 17.74 8.54 6.26
N LYS A 20 17.69 9.86 6.52
CA LYS A 20 17.34 10.39 7.86
C LYS A 20 15.87 10.12 8.19
N GLN A 21 14.99 10.28 7.21
CA GLN A 21 13.56 10.07 7.38
C GLN A 21 13.25 8.59 7.66
N LEU A 22 13.90 7.66 6.94
CA LEU A 22 13.77 6.21 7.18
C LEU A 22 14.20 5.85 8.60
N LYS A 23 15.30 6.41 9.10
CA LYS A 23 15.75 6.18 10.47
C LYS A 23 14.72 6.62 11.50
N ILE A 24 14.07 7.78 11.28
CA ILE A 24 13.00 8.25 12.18
C ILE A 24 11.82 7.26 12.15
N LEU A 25 11.45 6.72 10.99
CA LEU A 25 10.39 5.71 10.88
C LEU A 25 10.75 4.43 11.65
N GLU A 26 11.99 3.93 11.54
CA GLU A 26 12.49 2.78 12.30
C GLU A 26 12.45 3.03 13.82
N GLU A 27 12.94 4.19 14.28
CA GLU A 27 12.94 4.58 15.69
C GLU A 27 11.52 4.70 16.27
N ASN A 28 10.51 4.91 15.40
CA ASN A 28 9.08 4.95 15.77
C ASN A 28 8.35 3.63 15.47
N ASN A 29 9.08 2.54 15.21
CA ASN A 29 8.56 1.19 15.01
C ASN A 29 7.44 1.13 13.95
N VAL A 30 7.64 1.78 12.81
CA VAL A 30 6.72 1.70 11.67
C VAL A 30 6.76 0.28 11.09
N GLU A 31 5.60 -0.28 10.78
CA GLU A 31 5.46 -1.69 10.45
C GLU A 31 5.75 -2.01 9.00
N LEU A 32 5.45 -1.09 8.08
CA LEU A 32 5.64 -1.24 6.64
C LEU A 32 6.15 0.07 6.03
N LEU A 33 6.87 -0.01 4.94
CA LEU A 33 7.24 1.13 4.11
C LEU A 33 6.55 0.98 2.75
N HIS A 34 5.62 1.88 2.43
CA HIS A 34 4.88 1.82 1.17
C HIS A 34 5.67 2.48 0.03
N VAL A 35 5.79 1.78 -1.10
CA VAL A 35 6.60 2.20 -2.26
C VAL A 35 5.73 2.22 -3.51
N ASP A 36 5.38 3.41 -3.97
CA ASP A 36 4.54 3.66 -5.15
C ASP A 36 5.34 3.58 -6.44
N VAL A 37 5.28 2.46 -7.16
CA VAL A 37 5.92 2.30 -8.48
C VAL A 37 4.96 2.74 -9.58
N MET A 38 5.34 3.77 -10.33
CA MET A 38 4.50 4.40 -11.38
C MET A 38 5.26 4.46 -12.70
N ASP A 39 4.62 4.07 -13.82
CA ASP A 39 5.27 3.92 -15.12
C ASP A 39 4.95 5.01 -16.16
N GLY A 40 4.07 5.97 -15.83
CA GLY A 40 3.63 6.99 -16.76
C GLY A 40 2.65 6.47 -17.84
N HIS A 41 2.14 5.22 -17.70
CA HIS A 41 1.17 4.61 -18.62
C HIS A 41 -0.13 4.25 -17.89
N PHE A 42 -0.06 3.46 -16.83
CA PHE A 42 -1.22 3.16 -15.99
C PHE A 42 -1.68 4.40 -15.23
N VAL A 43 -0.73 5.23 -14.80
CA VAL A 43 -0.94 6.57 -14.21
C VAL A 43 -0.06 7.58 -14.92
N GLU A 44 -0.42 8.88 -14.90
CA GLU A 44 0.34 9.93 -15.60
C GLU A 44 1.73 10.20 -15.02
N LYS A 45 1.93 9.87 -13.74
CA LYS A 45 3.21 10.09 -13.05
C LYS A 45 4.18 8.95 -13.28
N MET A 46 5.47 9.25 -13.11
CA MET A 46 6.57 8.29 -13.04
C MET A 46 7.20 8.40 -11.65
N ALA A 47 7.30 7.28 -10.93
CA ALA A 47 7.93 7.25 -9.61
C ALA A 47 8.49 5.85 -9.33
N PHE A 48 9.60 5.83 -8.66
CA PHE A 48 10.30 4.64 -8.21
C PHE A 48 10.44 3.53 -9.28
N GLY A 49 11.20 2.53 -8.96
CA GLY A 49 11.46 1.40 -9.85
C GLY A 49 12.36 0.39 -9.12
N PRO A 50 12.77 -0.71 -9.78
CA PRO A 50 13.55 -1.77 -9.14
C PRO A 50 14.80 -1.29 -8.42
N ASP A 51 15.58 -0.37 -9.01
CA ASP A 51 16.81 0.15 -8.40
C ASP A 51 16.51 0.95 -7.12
N HIS A 52 15.37 1.66 -7.05
CA HIS A 52 14.95 2.36 -5.85
C HIS A 52 14.52 1.38 -4.75
N ILE A 53 13.81 0.30 -5.11
CA ILE A 53 13.42 -0.76 -4.16
C ILE A 53 14.68 -1.38 -3.55
N LYS A 54 15.66 -1.73 -4.39
CA LYS A 54 16.94 -2.29 -3.94
C LYS A 54 17.68 -1.31 -3.01
N MET A 55 17.76 -0.04 -3.37
CA MET A 55 18.34 1.00 -2.51
C MET A 55 17.62 1.09 -1.16
N LEU A 56 16.29 1.06 -1.13
CA LEU A 56 15.51 1.09 0.11
C LEU A 56 15.82 -0.11 1.00
N LYS A 57 15.95 -1.31 0.43
CA LYS A 57 16.37 -2.52 1.18
C LYS A 57 17.75 -2.41 1.82
N GLU A 58 18.64 -1.61 1.23
CA GLU A 58 19.98 -1.33 1.79
C GLU A 58 19.92 -0.26 2.91
N LEU A 59 18.91 0.65 2.87
CA LEU A 59 18.80 1.78 3.77
C LEU A 59 17.93 1.52 5.01
N THR A 60 17.05 0.52 4.99
CA THR A 60 16.13 0.24 6.10
C THR A 60 15.85 -1.24 6.28
N THR A 61 15.51 -1.62 7.50
CA THR A 61 15.02 -2.96 7.85
C THR A 61 13.50 -3.07 7.81
N ILE A 62 12.78 -1.96 7.61
CA ILE A 62 11.32 -1.96 7.51
C ILE A 62 10.90 -2.74 6.26
N PRO A 63 9.98 -3.72 6.37
CA PRO A 63 9.49 -4.46 5.21
C PRO A 63 8.88 -3.53 4.15
N LEU A 64 9.21 -3.78 2.88
CA LEU A 64 8.74 -2.99 1.75
C LEU A 64 7.42 -3.55 1.20
N ASP A 65 6.38 -2.75 1.25
CA ASP A 65 5.11 -2.95 0.58
C ASP A 65 5.12 -2.19 -0.75
N VAL A 66 5.28 -2.92 -1.85
CA VAL A 66 5.48 -2.35 -3.18
C VAL A 66 4.19 -2.35 -3.97
N HIS A 67 3.64 -1.16 -4.17
CA HIS A 67 2.40 -0.91 -4.89
C HIS A 67 2.68 -0.62 -6.37
N LEU A 68 2.25 -1.52 -7.25
CA LEU A 68 2.50 -1.44 -8.69
C LEU A 68 1.38 -0.71 -9.44
N MET A 69 1.53 0.59 -9.63
CA MET A 69 0.71 1.40 -10.53
C MET A 69 1.34 1.40 -11.94
N ILE A 70 1.42 0.23 -12.56
CA ILE A 70 2.06 0.02 -13.87
C ILE A 70 1.18 -0.81 -14.80
N GLU A 71 1.24 -0.54 -16.11
CA GLU A 71 0.57 -1.35 -17.12
C GLU A 71 1.29 -2.68 -17.31
N LYS A 72 0.52 -3.78 -17.38
CA LYS A 72 1.04 -5.13 -17.61
C LYS A 72 2.17 -5.53 -16.64
N PRO A 73 1.90 -5.52 -15.33
CA PRO A 73 2.89 -5.80 -14.28
C PRO A 73 3.58 -7.15 -14.47
N GLU A 74 2.94 -8.14 -15.11
CA GLU A 74 3.52 -9.44 -15.42
C GLU A 74 4.87 -9.37 -16.17
N ARG A 75 5.16 -8.26 -16.85
CA ARG A 75 6.42 -8.03 -17.57
C ARG A 75 7.56 -7.56 -16.66
N LYS A 76 7.24 -7.12 -15.43
CA LYS A 76 8.20 -6.50 -14.50
C LYS A 76 8.34 -7.25 -13.19
N LEU A 77 7.49 -8.27 -12.93
CA LEU A 77 7.47 -8.96 -11.63
C LEU A 77 8.83 -9.53 -11.24
N ASP A 78 9.58 -10.15 -12.17
CA ASP A 78 10.89 -10.72 -11.85
C ASP A 78 11.83 -9.63 -11.30
N THR A 79 11.92 -8.50 -11.98
CA THR A 79 12.81 -7.41 -11.57
C THR A 79 12.39 -6.75 -10.26
N ILE A 80 11.10 -6.70 -9.94
CA ILE A 80 10.57 -6.17 -8.68
C ILE A 80 10.83 -7.15 -7.53
N ILE A 81 10.62 -8.43 -7.76
CA ILE A 81 10.88 -9.52 -6.79
C ILE A 81 12.38 -9.56 -6.45
N ASP A 82 13.24 -9.57 -7.48
CA ASP A 82 14.69 -9.60 -7.35
C ASP A 82 15.25 -8.34 -6.65
N ALA A 83 14.54 -7.22 -6.75
CA ALA A 83 14.88 -6.00 -6.04
C ALA A 83 14.63 -6.05 -4.52
N GLY A 84 13.88 -7.06 -4.03
CA GLY A 84 13.69 -7.33 -2.62
C GLY A 84 12.39 -6.79 -2.02
N ALA A 85 11.32 -6.70 -2.80
CA ALA A 85 9.98 -6.42 -2.28
C ALA A 85 9.54 -7.52 -1.30
N ASP A 86 8.99 -7.15 -0.14
CA ASP A 86 8.44 -8.10 0.84
C ASP A 86 6.96 -8.38 0.58
N ILE A 87 6.24 -7.39 0.09
CA ILE A 87 4.85 -7.47 -0.36
C ILE A 87 4.77 -6.81 -1.74
N ILE A 88 4.01 -7.37 -2.66
CA ILE A 88 3.72 -6.76 -3.98
C ILE A 88 2.22 -6.71 -4.16
N THR A 89 1.69 -5.50 -4.37
CA THR A 89 0.28 -5.27 -4.65
C THR A 89 0.07 -4.84 -6.10
N ILE A 90 -0.88 -5.49 -6.79
CA ILE A 90 -1.15 -5.32 -8.22
C ILE A 90 -2.58 -4.86 -8.42
N HIS A 91 -2.77 -3.82 -9.23
CA HIS A 91 -4.09 -3.37 -9.64
C HIS A 91 -4.82 -4.43 -10.47
N GLN A 92 -6.07 -4.74 -10.08
CA GLN A 92 -6.97 -5.58 -10.86
C GLN A 92 -7.14 -5.06 -12.29
N GLU A 93 -7.10 -3.75 -12.46
CA GLU A 93 -7.33 -3.05 -13.72
C GLU A 93 -6.10 -3.04 -14.65
N SER A 94 -4.91 -3.32 -14.10
CA SER A 94 -3.64 -3.19 -14.85
C SER A 94 -3.28 -4.41 -15.68
N THR A 95 -3.96 -5.54 -15.46
CA THR A 95 -3.65 -6.81 -16.13
C THR A 95 -4.88 -7.70 -16.32
N THR A 96 -4.90 -8.46 -17.40
CA THR A 96 -5.83 -9.57 -17.60
C THR A 96 -5.29 -10.90 -17.04
N ARG A 97 -4.09 -10.89 -16.43
CA ARG A 97 -3.34 -12.07 -15.97
C ARG A 97 -3.14 -12.08 -14.46
N LEU A 98 -4.02 -11.41 -13.70
CA LEU A 98 -3.89 -11.23 -12.25
C LEU A 98 -3.58 -12.53 -11.51
N TYR A 99 -4.31 -13.60 -11.83
CA TYR A 99 -4.14 -14.91 -11.18
C TYR A 99 -2.71 -15.44 -11.35
N SER A 100 -2.16 -15.43 -12.57
CA SER A 100 -0.78 -15.86 -12.85
C SER A 100 0.25 -14.94 -12.17
N CYS A 101 -0.04 -13.64 -12.06
CA CYS A 101 0.81 -12.70 -11.33
C CYS A 101 0.90 -13.06 -9.84
N ILE A 102 -0.24 -13.32 -9.20
CA ILE A 102 -0.33 -13.74 -7.79
C ILE A 102 0.48 -15.03 -7.59
N GLU A 103 0.27 -16.06 -8.42
CA GLU A 103 1.01 -17.32 -8.32
C GLU A 103 2.51 -17.12 -8.47
N LYS A 104 2.93 -16.27 -9.39
CA LYS A 104 4.34 -15.94 -9.60
C LYS A 104 4.96 -15.27 -8.37
N ILE A 105 4.33 -14.25 -7.79
CA ILE A 105 4.80 -13.57 -6.58
C ILE A 105 4.92 -14.57 -5.43
N LYS A 106 3.88 -15.35 -5.19
CA LYS A 106 3.84 -16.36 -4.11
C LYS A 106 4.90 -17.44 -4.28
N SER A 107 5.22 -17.86 -5.51
CA SER A 107 6.23 -18.90 -5.78
C SER A 107 7.65 -18.47 -5.39
N HIS A 108 7.89 -17.17 -5.24
CA HIS A 108 9.17 -16.61 -4.77
C HIS A 108 9.17 -16.29 -3.25
N GLY A 109 8.12 -16.69 -2.52
CA GLY A 109 8.02 -16.44 -1.07
C GLY A 109 7.63 -15.01 -0.71
N VAL A 110 7.29 -14.17 -1.71
CA VAL A 110 6.83 -12.80 -1.51
C VAL A 110 5.32 -12.79 -1.24
N LYS A 111 4.84 -11.90 -0.38
CA LYS A 111 3.41 -11.70 -0.15
C LYS A 111 2.76 -11.04 -1.35
N ALA A 112 1.59 -11.53 -1.76
CA ALA A 112 0.84 -11.00 -2.89
C ALA A 112 -0.43 -10.28 -2.45
N GLY A 113 -0.68 -9.10 -3.01
CA GLY A 113 -1.90 -8.35 -2.79
C GLY A 113 -2.58 -7.92 -4.08
N VAL A 114 -3.85 -7.59 -3.98
CA VAL A 114 -4.66 -7.04 -5.07
C VAL A 114 -5.14 -5.65 -4.70
N VAL A 115 -5.01 -4.73 -5.66
CA VAL A 115 -5.45 -3.33 -5.52
C VAL A 115 -6.74 -3.13 -6.31
N LEU A 116 -7.69 -2.41 -5.71
CA LEU A 116 -8.88 -1.94 -6.39
C LEU A 116 -8.92 -0.41 -6.41
N SER A 117 -9.08 0.16 -7.60
CA SER A 117 -9.39 1.58 -7.79
C SER A 117 -10.76 1.94 -7.21
N PRO A 118 -11.07 3.22 -6.93
CA PRO A 118 -12.32 3.61 -6.27
C PRO A 118 -13.58 3.04 -6.92
N ALA A 119 -13.66 3.06 -8.25
CA ALA A 119 -14.84 2.62 -9.00
C ALA A 119 -14.87 1.11 -9.33
N THR A 120 -13.83 0.35 -9.03
CA THR A 120 -13.77 -1.09 -9.32
C THR A 120 -14.59 -1.88 -8.30
N ASN A 121 -15.48 -2.74 -8.79
CA ASN A 121 -16.33 -3.56 -7.94
C ASN A 121 -15.51 -4.62 -7.17
N GLU A 122 -15.75 -4.74 -5.87
CA GLU A 122 -15.10 -5.69 -4.96
C GLU A 122 -15.38 -7.15 -5.26
N ASP A 123 -16.45 -7.45 -5.97
CA ASP A 123 -16.79 -8.82 -6.39
C ASP A 123 -15.72 -9.48 -7.26
N THR A 124 -14.85 -8.69 -7.90
CA THR A 124 -13.72 -9.19 -8.68
C THR A 124 -12.70 -9.98 -7.84
N LEU A 125 -12.68 -9.77 -6.53
CA LEU A 125 -11.79 -10.47 -5.59
C LEU A 125 -12.18 -11.91 -5.30
N LYS A 126 -13.44 -12.31 -5.53
CA LYS A 126 -14.00 -13.61 -5.12
C LYS A 126 -13.16 -14.82 -5.48
N TYR A 127 -12.51 -14.79 -6.64
CA TYR A 127 -11.77 -15.95 -7.15
C TYR A 127 -10.29 -15.97 -6.77
N VAL A 128 -9.81 -14.94 -6.08
CA VAL A 128 -8.39 -14.80 -5.68
C VAL A 128 -8.18 -14.73 -4.17
N LEU A 129 -9.24 -14.60 -3.37
CA LEU A 129 -9.16 -14.42 -1.91
C LEU A 129 -8.27 -15.46 -1.21
N ASP A 130 -8.38 -16.73 -1.56
CA ASP A 130 -7.64 -17.79 -0.89
C ASP A 130 -6.15 -17.86 -1.33
N LYS A 131 -5.71 -16.94 -2.19
CA LYS A 131 -4.34 -16.89 -2.74
C LYS A 131 -3.57 -15.64 -2.38
N ILE A 132 -4.23 -14.65 -1.78
CA ILE A 132 -3.63 -13.34 -1.49
C ILE A 132 -3.43 -13.13 0.01
N ASP A 133 -2.49 -12.26 0.33
CA ASP A 133 -2.14 -11.89 1.70
C ASP A 133 -2.63 -10.48 2.06
N MET A 134 -2.99 -9.67 1.04
CA MET A 134 -3.38 -8.28 1.20
C MET A 134 -4.40 -7.85 0.16
N ILE A 135 -5.30 -6.95 0.54
CA ILE A 135 -6.14 -6.17 -0.37
C ILE A 135 -5.90 -4.70 -0.06
N LEU A 136 -5.50 -3.95 -1.08
CA LEU A 136 -5.37 -2.50 -1.03
C LEU A 136 -6.56 -1.83 -1.71
N LEU A 137 -7.27 -0.98 -1.00
CA LEU A 137 -8.33 -0.15 -1.56
C LEU A 137 -7.85 1.29 -1.72
N MET A 138 -7.85 1.76 -2.95
CA MET A 138 -7.57 3.16 -3.23
C MET A 138 -8.74 4.02 -2.75
N THR A 139 -8.44 5.04 -1.95
CA THR A 139 -9.42 6.04 -1.46
C THR A 139 -9.41 7.35 -2.27
N ILE A 140 -8.52 7.41 -3.27
CA ILE A 140 -8.46 8.38 -4.38
C ILE A 140 -8.10 7.61 -5.65
N ASN A 141 -8.17 8.23 -6.83
CA ASN A 141 -7.67 7.56 -8.03
C ASN A 141 -6.15 7.35 -7.96
N PRO A 142 -5.64 6.20 -8.47
CA PRO A 142 -4.20 5.92 -8.51
C PRO A 142 -3.40 7.04 -9.17
N GLY A 143 -2.23 7.37 -8.61
CA GLY A 143 -1.37 8.42 -9.15
C GLY A 143 -1.82 9.86 -8.88
N GLU A 144 -3.03 10.10 -8.40
CA GLU A 144 -3.47 11.42 -7.96
C GLU A 144 -2.79 11.81 -6.63
N ALA A 145 -2.65 13.11 -6.42
CA ALA A 145 -2.18 13.66 -5.16
C ALA A 145 -3.13 14.78 -4.73
N GLY A 146 -3.50 14.79 -3.47
CA GLY A 146 -4.36 15.85 -2.96
C GLY A 146 -5.13 15.46 -1.69
N PRO A 147 -5.91 16.37 -1.12
CA PRO A 147 -6.67 16.13 0.12
C PRO A 147 -7.99 15.39 -0.15
N GLY A 148 -7.94 14.29 -0.91
CA GLY A 148 -9.15 13.67 -1.42
C GLY A 148 -9.43 12.30 -0.82
N PHE A 149 -9.71 12.21 0.49
CA PHE A 149 -10.35 11.01 1.03
C PHE A 149 -11.85 11.00 0.66
N HIS A 150 -12.29 10.02 -0.11
CA HIS A 150 -13.69 9.85 -0.50
C HIS A 150 -14.43 9.02 0.57
N GLU A 151 -15.21 9.71 1.43
CA GLU A 151 -15.92 9.05 2.55
C GLU A 151 -16.93 7.98 2.10
N GLU A 152 -17.49 8.10 0.91
CA GLU A 152 -18.38 7.10 0.31
C GLU A 152 -17.74 5.73 0.16
N LEU A 153 -16.41 5.66 0.06
CA LEU A 153 -15.65 4.42 -0.03
C LEU A 153 -15.58 3.64 1.29
N LEU A 154 -15.98 4.22 2.42
CA LEU A 154 -16.10 3.49 3.69
C LEU A 154 -17.08 2.32 3.58
N THR A 155 -18.13 2.44 2.74
CA THR A 155 -19.04 1.32 2.46
C THR A 155 -18.31 0.18 1.74
N LYS A 156 -17.51 0.50 0.72
CA LYS A 156 -16.71 -0.50 0.00
C LYS A 156 -15.69 -1.19 0.93
N ILE A 157 -15.06 -0.44 1.82
CA ILE A 157 -14.13 -1.00 2.82
C ILE A 157 -14.84 -2.03 3.69
N LYS A 158 -16.06 -1.72 4.20
CA LYS A 158 -16.88 -2.66 4.99
C LYS A 158 -17.23 -3.92 4.21
N ASN A 159 -17.70 -3.77 2.97
CA ASN A 159 -18.03 -4.89 2.09
C ASN A 159 -16.82 -5.82 1.87
N VAL A 160 -15.65 -5.23 1.62
CA VAL A 160 -14.40 -6.01 1.43
C VAL A 160 -14.00 -6.69 2.74
N ARG A 161 -14.13 -6.05 3.90
CA ARG A 161 -13.86 -6.69 5.18
C ARG A 161 -14.79 -7.88 5.43
N GLU A 162 -16.07 -7.76 5.10
CA GLU A 162 -17.04 -8.86 5.17
C GLU A 162 -16.67 -9.99 4.20
N LEU A 163 -16.25 -9.65 2.97
CA LEU A 163 -15.80 -10.60 1.96
C LEU A 163 -14.54 -11.37 2.42
N ILE A 164 -13.60 -10.72 3.09
CA ILE A 164 -12.42 -11.36 3.68
C ILE A 164 -12.82 -12.36 4.76
N GLY A 165 -13.80 -12.05 5.59
CA GLY A 165 -14.22 -12.90 6.71
C GLY A 165 -13.07 -13.23 7.65
N ASP A 166 -12.91 -14.51 7.98
CA ASP A 166 -11.89 -15.01 8.93
C ASP A 166 -10.50 -15.24 8.29
N ARG A 167 -10.35 -15.01 6.99
CA ARG A 167 -9.07 -15.20 6.28
C ARG A 167 -8.00 -14.28 6.83
N ASP A 168 -6.76 -14.76 6.85
CA ASP A 168 -5.59 -13.96 7.24
C ASP A 168 -5.12 -13.07 6.08
N ILE A 169 -5.96 -12.08 5.74
CA ILE A 169 -5.70 -11.09 4.69
C ILE A 169 -5.70 -9.71 5.34
N ASP A 170 -4.62 -8.97 5.15
CA ASP A 170 -4.54 -7.57 5.54
C ASP A 170 -5.44 -6.72 4.61
N LEU A 171 -6.19 -5.78 5.19
CA LEU A 171 -6.97 -4.80 4.45
C LEU A 171 -6.31 -3.44 4.60
N GLU A 172 -5.79 -2.95 3.49
CA GLU A 172 -5.05 -1.71 3.38
C GLU A 172 -5.86 -0.63 2.67
N VAL A 173 -5.60 0.63 3.01
CA VAL A 173 -6.12 1.80 2.29
C VAL A 173 -5.00 2.75 1.94
N ASP A 174 -5.08 3.33 0.73
CA ASP A 174 -4.17 4.38 0.24
C ASP A 174 -4.94 5.51 -0.44
N GLY A 175 -4.59 6.73 -0.07
CA GLY A 175 -5.13 7.96 -0.63
C GLY A 175 -5.70 8.90 0.44
N GLY A 176 -4.96 9.98 0.72
CA GLY A 176 -5.41 11.05 1.61
C GLY A 176 -5.62 10.66 3.09
N ILE A 177 -4.96 9.60 3.56
CA ILE A 177 -5.09 9.14 4.95
C ILE A 177 -4.30 10.05 5.90
N ASP A 178 -4.99 10.54 6.92
CA ASP A 178 -4.45 11.38 7.98
C ASP A 178 -5.15 11.12 9.33
N ASN A 179 -4.84 11.93 10.34
CA ASN A 179 -5.39 11.80 11.69
C ASN A 179 -6.90 12.09 11.80
N THR A 180 -7.53 12.65 10.78
CA THR A 180 -8.96 13.00 10.79
C THR A 180 -9.85 11.88 10.27
N ASN A 181 -9.30 11.00 9.44
CA ASN A 181 -10.05 9.93 8.76
C ASN A 181 -9.59 8.50 9.10
N ILE A 182 -8.36 8.32 9.63
CA ILE A 182 -7.79 7.00 9.93
C ILE A 182 -8.67 6.17 10.88
N ALA A 183 -9.31 6.80 11.89
CA ALA A 183 -10.21 6.12 12.81
C ALA A 183 -11.46 5.57 12.09
N LYS A 184 -12.04 6.34 11.15
CA LYS A 184 -13.18 5.89 10.34
C LYS A 184 -12.81 4.67 9.47
N CYS A 185 -11.59 4.66 8.91
CA CYS A 185 -11.08 3.51 8.15
C CYS A 185 -10.92 2.27 9.03
N LYS A 186 -10.35 2.43 10.24
CA LYS A 186 -10.25 1.35 11.24
C LYS A 186 -11.64 0.78 11.59
N GLU A 187 -12.61 1.64 11.87
CA GLU A 187 -14.00 1.24 12.17
C GLU A 187 -14.67 0.49 11.00
N ALA A 188 -14.32 0.85 9.77
CA ALA A 188 -14.75 0.15 8.57
C ALA A 188 -14.06 -1.20 8.36
N GLY A 189 -12.99 -1.51 9.13
CA GLY A 189 -12.30 -2.79 9.11
C GLY A 189 -10.89 -2.79 8.54
N VAL A 190 -10.33 -1.62 8.23
CA VAL A 190 -8.94 -1.49 7.79
C VAL A 190 -7.97 -1.83 8.92
N ASN A 191 -6.84 -2.44 8.58
CA ASN A 191 -5.75 -2.68 9.54
C ASN A 191 -4.37 -2.26 9.02
N VAL A 192 -4.25 -1.82 7.76
CA VAL A 192 -3.01 -1.24 7.21
C VAL A 192 -3.33 0.13 6.60
N PHE A 193 -2.57 1.16 6.97
CA PHE A 193 -2.88 2.55 6.63
C PHE A 193 -1.71 3.21 5.94
N VAL A 194 -1.86 3.49 4.63
CA VAL A 194 -0.85 4.23 3.86
C VAL A 194 -1.04 5.73 4.10
N SER A 195 0.00 6.39 4.57
CA SER A 195 -0.01 7.83 4.79
C SER A 195 1.31 8.45 4.35
N GLY A 196 1.33 9.10 3.19
CA GLY A 196 2.52 9.74 2.64
C GLY A 196 2.60 11.22 3.00
N GLY A 197 1.85 12.05 2.29
CA GLY A 197 1.91 13.50 2.42
C GLY A 197 1.68 14.03 3.85
N TYR A 198 0.88 13.36 4.66
CA TYR A 198 0.67 13.76 6.06
C TYR A 198 1.89 13.49 6.92
N VAL A 199 2.48 12.29 6.82
CA VAL A 199 3.63 11.86 7.64
C VAL A 199 4.88 12.69 7.36
N PHE A 200 5.17 12.97 6.08
CA PHE A 200 6.40 13.66 5.69
C PHE A 200 6.31 15.18 5.68
N LYS A 201 5.14 15.77 6.04
CA LYS A 201 4.99 17.22 6.25
C LYS A 201 5.18 17.59 7.72
N GLY A 202 6.39 18.01 8.07
CA GLY A 202 6.73 18.48 9.43
C GLY A 202 7.52 17.44 10.24
N ASP A 203 7.20 17.30 11.53
CA ASP A 203 7.86 16.34 12.42
C ASP A 203 7.26 14.95 12.22
N ILE A 204 8.06 14.04 11.64
CA ILE A 204 7.64 12.68 11.29
C ILE A 204 7.26 11.89 12.56
N ALA A 205 8.05 11.99 13.63
CA ALA A 205 7.79 11.25 14.87
C ALA A 205 6.47 11.69 15.54
N GLU A 206 6.22 13.01 15.55
CA GLU A 206 4.95 13.55 16.06
C GLU A 206 3.76 13.10 15.19
N LYS A 207 3.91 13.09 13.87
CA LYS A 207 2.86 12.61 12.94
C LYS A 207 2.53 11.14 13.14
N ILE A 208 3.55 10.27 13.25
CA ILE A 208 3.36 8.84 13.56
C ILE A 208 2.64 8.66 14.90
N LYS A 209 3.08 9.39 15.94
CA LYS A 209 2.42 9.36 17.25
C LYS A 209 0.94 9.75 17.15
N THR A 210 0.63 10.84 16.46
CA THR A 210 -0.74 11.33 16.27
C THR A 210 -1.62 10.31 15.56
N LEU A 211 -1.12 9.64 14.49
CA LEU A 211 -1.85 8.56 13.82
C LEU A 211 -2.11 7.38 14.75
N ARG A 212 -1.10 6.96 15.55
CA ARG A 212 -1.27 5.87 16.52
C ARG A 212 -2.27 6.22 17.62
N GLU A 213 -2.32 7.49 18.07
CA GLU A 213 -3.32 7.95 19.05
C GLU A 213 -4.73 7.90 18.46
N ALA A 214 -4.92 8.29 17.21
CA ALA A 214 -6.20 8.19 16.51
C ALA A 214 -6.65 6.74 16.26
N LEU A 215 -5.74 5.79 16.32
CA LEU A 215 -6.02 4.34 16.19
C LEU A 215 -6.31 3.64 17.53
N LYS A 216 -6.24 4.31 18.65
CA LYS A 216 -6.62 3.72 19.95
C LYS A 216 -8.12 3.63 20.09
#